data_04a751d5dc603b1ec71a4bf3cb8ec435
#
_entry.id   04a751d5dc603b1ec71a4bf3cb8ec435
#
_cell.length_a   1.000
_cell.length_b   1.000
_cell.length_c   1.000
_cell.angle_alpha   90.00
_cell.angle_beta   90.00
_cell.angle_gamma   90.00
#
_symmetry.space_group_name_H-M   'P 1'
#
loop_
_entity.id
_entity.type
_entity.pdbx_description
1 polymer ?
#
loop_
_entity_poly.entity_id
_entity_poly.type
_entity_poly.pdbx_seq_one_letter_code
_entity_poly.pdbx_strand_id
1 'polypeptide(L)'
;MQGKTKFSVLGVLVLAIAAGGGSYWYQQQKGNENNAVHVKFNPIEPTYYGEEGASNTVYPLNIEFNGAAAPIDKLKTEITQGIKMEPALEGRWVWSSDNLLSFTPAQDWPTGQEYKITLDKTALNPGLTYAKSVTTPHSVKTQPFSVVDSDADFYQDPNVFHVRHALTHLVFSNPVDPKALESAVEVNLVRKNQDQSLNLINPLKFKIRYSDNKLEAWISSDDLSLSTQPNQFVQTKISQTLRAKTGVNTLDKDITKLVPVPTKYSLQNEDNSFKVINNQQNEAEQVLTFNFNYGVKGKDIAENLIAILLPTLPEGQSWESEKLTEAAVRRGERVQPELIPSEHPYSAQQSFRFDIPEGRCLYLQLNNKFTALGGYQLKKPIGSLECAPNYPTYVSFVGKGSLLSQYGDGKLTLAVRNAGSVQLDIGRVQAEQLRHVANLNSNSFQKPDLGNLKFDDIATFKTETLTVANDNPRKSDYLSVDLSQKGLPKQGIFWVKASAVTSGSESDSDNLKDSKDEDSYYYWDSDPNSQTSDYRLIVLTDLGIIAKKAADGTQSVFVQSIASGAPVSNALVKVISRNNTVIASQFTNKLGVAQLPSLENFKQELEPVMYLVTRGQDQSFLPIDKSDRTLDF
;
A
#
# COMPACT_ATOMS: atom_id res chain seq x y z
N MET A 1 -67.52 -32.08 66.58
CA MET A 1 -68.65 -32.88 66.07
C MET A 1 -68.51 -33.04 64.57
N GLN A 2 -68.27 -34.17 64.20
CA GLN A 2 -68.23 -34.96 63.01
C GLN A 2 -69.15 -34.52 61.91
N GLY A 3 -68.66 -34.37 60.71
CA GLY A 3 -69.40 -34.42 59.47
C GLY A 3 -68.56 -35.02 58.38
N LYS A 4 -68.67 -36.33 58.16
CA LYS A 4 -68.06 -37.11 57.11
C LYS A 4 -68.66 -36.77 55.75
N THR A 5 -67.88 -36.31 54.80
CA THR A 5 -68.33 -36.23 53.41
C THR A 5 -67.72 -37.40 52.63
N LYS A 6 -68.52 -38.30 52.17
CA LYS A 6 -68.19 -39.37 51.24
C LYS A 6 -68.00 -38.76 49.86
N PHE A 7 -66.78 -38.64 49.39
CA PHE A 7 -66.49 -38.42 47.97
C PHE A 7 -66.56 -39.77 47.26
N SER A 8 -67.41 -39.85 46.27
CA SER A 8 -67.68 -41.06 45.53
C SER A 8 -66.54 -41.42 44.58
N VAL A 9 -66.08 -42.67 44.66
CA VAL A 9 -65.04 -43.29 43.81
C VAL A 9 -65.30 -43.15 42.29
N LEU A 10 -66.56 -42.82 41.91
CA LEU A 10 -66.96 -42.63 40.52
C LEU A 10 -66.39 -41.35 39.88
N GLY A 11 -66.16 -40.27 40.63
CA GLY A 11 -65.65 -39.01 40.11
C GLY A 11 -64.15 -39.08 39.76
N VAL A 12 -63.38 -39.90 40.51
CA VAL A 12 -61.92 -40.06 40.24
C VAL A 12 -61.68 -40.92 38.99
N LEU A 13 -62.53 -41.89 38.70
CA LEU A 13 -62.42 -42.76 37.52
C LEU A 13 -62.69 -41.98 36.21
N VAL A 14 -63.69 -41.05 36.21
CA VAL A 14 -64.04 -40.21 35.03
C VAL A 14 -62.91 -39.19 34.75
N LEU A 15 -62.29 -38.62 35.81
CA LEU A 15 -61.14 -37.73 35.67
C LEU A 15 -59.89 -38.45 35.19
N ALA A 16 -59.66 -39.68 35.61
CA ALA A 16 -58.51 -40.52 35.17
C ALA A 16 -58.66 -40.93 33.68
N ILE A 17 -59.89 -41.24 33.22
CA ILE A 17 -60.18 -41.59 31.83
C ILE A 17 -60.04 -40.35 30.93
N ALA A 18 -60.48 -39.17 31.39
CA ALA A 18 -60.34 -37.91 30.65
C ALA A 18 -58.89 -37.46 30.58
N ALA A 19 -58.10 -37.60 31.65
CA ALA A 19 -56.69 -37.29 31.66
C ALA A 19 -55.85 -38.29 30.84
N GLY A 20 -56.16 -39.58 30.91
CA GLY A 20 -55.51 -40.61 30.10
C GLY A 20 -55.84 -40.51 28.62
N GLY A 21 -57.12 -40.26 28.27
CA GLY A 21 -57.52 -40.02 26.90
C GLY A 21 -56.95 -38.73 26.30
N GLY A 22 -56.92 -37.66 27.09
CA GLY A 22 -56.29 -36.40 26.70
C GLY A 22 -54.78 -36.50 26.50
N SER A 23 -54.05 -37.21 27.38
CA SER A 23 -52.62 -37.42 27.22
C SER A 23 -52.28 -38.37 26.08
N TYR A 24 -53.08 -39.41 25.84
CA TYR A 24 -52.93 -40.32 24.70
C TYR A 24 -53.20 -39.59 23.38
N TRP A 25 -54.24 -38.77 23.31
CA TRP A 25 -54.55 -37.95 22.14
C TRP A 25 -53.49 -36.87 21.90
N TYR A 26 -52.96 -36.23 22.96
CA TYR A 26 -51.87 -35.28 22.89
C TYR A 26 -50.55 -35.95 22.47
N GLN A 27 -50.23 -37.16 22.95
CA GLN A 27 -49.09 -37.91 22.49
C GLN A 27 -49.23 -38.41 21.05
N GLN A 28 -50.43 -38.81 20.63
CA GLN A 28 -50.69 -39.19 19.25
C GLN A 28 -50.59 -37.98 18.28
N GLN A 29 -51.04 -36.79 18.70
CA GLN A 29 -50.80 -35.56 17.93
C GLN A 29 -49.31 -35.22 17.86
N LYS A 30 -48.55 -35.32 18.94
CA LYS A 30 -47.09 -35.14 18.93
C LYS A 30 -46.38 -36.21 18.12
N GLY A 31 -46.82 -37.44 18.13
CA GLY A 31 -46.23 -38.52 17.31
C GLY A 31 -46.45 -38.31 15.81
N ASN A 32 -47.61 -37.74 15.41
CA ASN A 32 -47.90 -37.39 14.02
C ASN A 32 -47.13 -36.13 13.55
N GLU A 33 -46.85 -35.18 14.44
CA GLU A 33 -46.06 -34.00 14.10
C GLU A 33 -44.58 -34.33 13.91
N ASN A 34 -44.02 -35.31 14.64
CA ASN A 34 -42.63 -35.72 14.50
C ASN A 34 -42.32 -36.44 13.17
N ASN A 35 -43.32 -37.00 12.50
CA ASN A 35 -43.17 -37.66 11.18
C ASN A 35 -43.68 -36.82 10.01
N ALA A 36 -44.15 -35.60 10.26
CA ALA A 36 -44.69 -34.73 9.22
C ALA A 36 -43.52 -33.98 8.49
N VAL A 37 -43.69 -33.81 7.19
CA VAL A 37 -42.75 -32.98 6.39
C VAL A 37 -42.97 -31.52 6.77
N HIS A 38 -41.86 -30.84 7.10
CA HIS A 38 -41.80 -29.42 7.39
C HIS A 38 -41.19 -28.66 6.23
N VAL A 39 -41.47 -27.36 6.18
CA VAL A 39 -40.96 -26.46 5.14
C VAL A 39 -40.19 -25.32 5.75
N LYS A 40 -39.10 -24.91 5.06
CA LYS A 40 -38.31 -23.74 5.35
C LYS A 40 -38.22 -22.87 4.09
N PHE A 41 -38.62 -21.61 4.23
CA PHE A 41 -38.43 -20.61 3.18
C PHE A 41 -37.09 -19.93 3.38
N ASN A 42 -36.24 -20.02 2.39
CA ASN A 42 -34.97 -19.32 2.44
C ASN A 42 -35.19 -17.82 2.12
N PRO A 43 -34.35 -16.92 2.65
CA PRO A 43 -34.39 -15.51 2.25
C PRO A 43 -34.18 -15.37 0.74
N ILE A 44 -34.83 -14.36 0.15
CA ILE A 44 -34.59 -13.99 -1.24
C ILE A 44 -33.23 -13.26 -1.28
N GLU A 45 -32.28 -13.86 -1.99
CA GLU A 45 -30.98 -13.22 -2.20
C GLU A 45 -31.12 -12.10 -3.23
N PRO A 46 -30.38 -10.96 -3.05
CA PRO A 46 -30.39 -9.88 -4.03
C PRO A 46 -29.76 -10.35 -5.34
N THR A 47 -30.23 -9.78 -6.45
CA THR A 47 -29.59 -10.00 -7.76
C THR A 47 -28.13 -9.61 -7.72
N TYR A 48 -27.26 -10.49 -8.16
CA TYR A 48 -25.85 -10.15 -8.36
C TYR A 48 -25.68 -9.48 -9.73
N TYR A 49 -25.20 -8.26 -9.71
CA TYR A 49 -24.84 -7.51 -10.91
C TYR A 49 -23.33 -7.67 -11.14
N GLY A 50 -22.96 -8.33 -12.23
CA GLY A 50 -21.55 -8.50 -12.61
C GLY A 50 -20.89 -7.17 -13.03
N GLU A 51 -19.58 -7.23 -13.26
CA GLU A 51 -18.85 -6.12 -13.84
C GLU A 51 -19.45 -5.70 -15.20
N GLU A 52 -19.11 -4.48 -15.64
CA GLU A 52 -19.64 -3.90 -16.88
C GLU A 52 -19.49 -4.85 -18.08
N GLY A 53 -20.62 -5.26 -18.67
CA GLY A 53 -20.67 -6.23 -19.78
C GLY A 53 -20.90 -7.70 -19.35
N ALA A 54 -20.91 -8.02 -18.05
CA ALA A 54 -21.25 -9.35 -17.56
C ALA A 54 -22.77 -9.53 -17.41
N SER A 55 -23.24 -10.78 -17.51
CA SER A 55 -24.65 -11.10 -17.28
C SER A 55 -25.01 -11.04 -15.80
N ASN A 56 -26.14 -10.44 -15.49
CA ASN A 56 -26.69 -10.44 -14.12
C ASN A 56 -27.12 -11.84 -13.71
N THR A 57 -26.91 -12.17 -12.45
CA THR A 57 -27.38 -13.44 -11.87
C THR A 57 -28.53 -13.18 -10.92
N VAL A 58 -29.72 -13.59 -11.33
CA VAL A 58 -30.92 -13.53 -10.50
C VAL A 58 -31.04 -14.83 -9.71
N TYR A 59 -30.96 -14.72 -8.38
CA TYR A 59 -31.06 -15.90 -7.52
C TYR A 59 -32.52 -16.31 -7.32
N PRO A 60 -32.84 -17.63 -7.37
CA PRO A 60 -34.18 -18.12 -7.14
C PRO A 60 -34.54 -18.03 -5.65
N LEU A 61 -35.83 -17.87 -5.37
CA LEU A 61 -36.37 -18.18 -4.04
C LEU A 61 -36.37 -19.70 -3.86
N ASN A 62 -35.73 -20.17 -2.83
CA ASN A 62 -35.61 -21.59 -2.50
C ASN A 62 -36.49 -21.94 -1.29
N ILE A 63 -37.32 -22.97 -1.45
CA ILE A 63 -38.19 -23.54 -0.42
C ILE A 63 -37.72 -24.97 -0.15
N GLU A 64 -37.17 -25.22 1.00
CA GLU A 64 -36.59 -26.50 1.41
C GLU A 64 -37.59 -27.30 2.25
N PHE A 65 -37.67 -28.58 2.00
CA PHE A 65 -38.46 -29.54 2.75
C PHE A 65 -37.53 -30.53 3.44
N ASN A 66 -37.87 -30.97 4.62
CA ASN A 66 -37.09 -31.97 5.34
C ASN A 66 -37.38 -33.42 4.88
N GLY A 67 -38.13 -33.60 3.80
CA GLY A 67 -38.45 -34.88 3.17
C GLY A 67 -38.73 -34.74 1.67
N ALA A 68 -38.85 -35.83 0.95
CA ALA A 68 -39.03 -35.89 -0.51
C ALA A 68 -40.43 -35.40 -0.92
N ALA A 69 -40.68 -34.09 -0.79
CA ALA A 69 -42.00 -33.45 -1.02
C ALA A 69 -42.36 -33.30 -2.50
N ALA A 70 -41.44 -33.46 -3.43
CA ALA A 70 -41.70 -33.38 -4.86
C ALA A 70 -42.46 -34.61 -5.37
N PRO A 71 -43.52 -34.44 -6.18
CA PRO A 71 -44.07 -35.53 -6.98
C PRO A 71 -43.02 -35.99 -8.00
N ILE A 72 -42.80 -37.31 -8.10
CA ILE A 72 -41.70 -37.88 -8.93
C ILE A 72 -41.85 -37.48 -10.39
N ASP A 73 -43.05 -37.40 -10.90
CA ASP A 73 -43.38 -37.00 -12.28
C ASP A 73 -43.18 -35.50 -12.54
N LYS A 74 -43.04 -34.67 -11.49
CA LYS A 74 -42.88 -33.22 -11.59
C LYS A 74 -41.44 -32.73 -11.35
N LEU A 75 -40.51 -33.63 -11.11
CA LEU A 75 -39.09 -33.28 -10.95
C LEU A 75 -38.54 -32.62 -12.21
N LYS A 76 -37.84 -31.48 -12.05
CA LYS A 76 -37.19 -30.70 -13.13
C LYS A 76 -38.19 -30.20 -14.22
N THR A 77 -39.49 -30.24 -13.97
CA THR A 77 -40.52 -29.68 -14.84
C THR A 77 -41.14 -28.42 -14.21
N GLU A 78 -41.71 -27.57 -15.06
CA GLU A 78 -42.37 -26.36 -14.60
C GLU A 78 -43.72 -26.72 -13.92
N ILE A 79 -43.96 -26.10 -12.75
CA ILE A 79 -45.19 -26.29 -11.98
C ILE A 79 -46.10 -25.08 -12.20
N THR A 80 -47.27 -25.32 -12.77
CA THR A 80 -48.25 -24.28 -13.10
C THR A 80 -49.47 -24.26 -12.17
N GLN A 81 -49.60 -25.25 -11.27
CA GLN A 81 -50.74 -25.39 -10.38
C GLN A 81 -50.32 -25.74 -8.96
N GLY A 82 -51.14 -25.33 -7.99
CA GLY A 82 -50.94 -25.67 -6.58
C GLY A 82 -49.97 -24.74 -5.82
N ILE A 83 -49.50 -23.68 -6.45
CA ILE A 83 -48.68 -22.65 -5.80
C ILE A 83 -49.29 -21.29 -6.07
N LYS A 84 -49.56 -20.52 -5.02
CA LYS A 84 -50.07 -19.15 -5.11
C LYS A 84 -49.02 -18.19 -4.52
N MET A 85 -48.64 -17.19 -5.28
CA MET A 85 -47.77 -16.08 -4.84
C MET A 85 -48.56 -14.77 -4.98
N GLU A 86 -48.64 -13.97 -3.91
CA GLU A 86 -49.32 -12.69 -3.86
C GLU A 86 -48.41 -11.59 -3.31
N PRO A 87 -48.21 -10.48 -4.05
CA PRO A 87 -48.64 -10.23 -5.40
C PRO A 87 -48.04 -11.20 -6.41
N ALA A 88 -48.69 -11.44 -7.53
CA ALA A 88 -48.20 -12.29 -8.59
C ALA A 88 -46.92 -11.69 -9.20
N LEU A 89 -45.91 -12.53 -9.43
CA LEU A 89 -44.69 -12.19 -10.12
C LEU A 89 -44.50 -13.17 -11.29
N GLU A 90 -44.11 -12.64 -12.43
CA GLU A 90 -43.81 -13.46 -13.61
C GLU A 90 -42.51 -14.24 -13.35
N GLY A 91 -42.56 -15.55 -13.58
CA GLY A 91 -41.43 -16.46 -13.33
C GLY A 91 -41.84 -17.91 -13.37
N ARG A 92 -40.92 -18.81 -13.02
CA ARG A 92 -41.14 -20.25 -13.11
C ARG A 92 -40.90 -20.95 -11.78
N TRP A 93 -41.82 -21.82 -11.38
CA TRP A 93 -41.69 -22.75 -10.28
C TRP A 93 -41.17 -24.10 -10.78
N VAL A 94 -40.11 -24.61 -10.18
CA VAL A 94 -39.50 -25.89 -10.57
C VAL A 94 -39.04 -26.64 -9.30
N TRP A 95 -39.33 -27.93 -9.23
CA TRP A 95 -38.68 -28.82 -8.28
C TRP A 95 -37.24 -29.09 -8.72
N SER A 96 -36.29 -28.40 -8.11
CA SER A 96 -34.85 -28.54 -8.42
C SER A 96 -34.28 -29.89 -7.94
N SER A 97 -34.84 -30.40 -6.82
CA SER A 97 -34.58 -31.75 -6.29
C SER A 97 -35.91 -32.28 -5.66
N ASP A 98 -35.88 -33.48 -5.10
CA ASP A 98 -37.00 -34.10 -4.43
C ASP A 98 -37.47 -33.35 -3.17
N ASN A 99 -36.64 -32.49 -2.61
CA ASN A 99 -36.89 -31.70 -1.40
C ASN A 99 -36.67 -30.18 -1.57
N LEU A 100 -36.37 -29.70 -2.78
CA LEU A 100 -36.11 -28.29 -3.07
C LEU A 100 -37.01 -27.76 -4.17
N LEU A 101 -37.92 -26.86 -3.79
CA LEU A 101 -38.77 -26.11 -4.72
C LEU A 101 -38.19 -24.71 -4.92
N SER A 102 -37.94 -24.34 -6.18
CA SER A 102 -37.32 -23.06 -6.53
C SER A 102 -38.25 -22.23 -7.42
N PHE A 103 -38.33 -20.93 -7.15
CA PHE A 103 -38.96 -19.94 -8.03
C PHE A 103 -37.92 -19.03 -8.61
N THR A 104 -37.80 -19.01 -9.94
CA THR A 104 -36.94 -18.09 -10.66
C THR A 104 -37.78 -17.04 -11.34
N PRO A 105 -37.66 -15.74 -10.95
CA PRO A 105 -38.42 -14.69 -11.61
C PRO A 105 -37.91 -14.44 -13.04
N ALA A 106 -38.80 -13.97 -13.92
CA ALA A 106 -38.46 -13.64 -15.30
C ALA A 106 -37.57 -12.39 -15.45
N GLN A 107 -37.60 -11.51 -14.45
CA GLN A 107 -36.79 -10.28 -14.33
C GLN A 107 -36.24 -10.18 -12.92
N ASP A 108 -35.43 -9.12 -12.67
CA ASP A 108 -34.93 -8.84 -11.31
C ASP A 108 -36.06 -8.77 -10.28
N TRP A 109 -35.76 -9.23 -9.07
CA TRP A 109 -36.70 -9.10 -7.95
C TRP A 109 -37.03 -7.61 -7.68
N PRO A 110 -38.33 -7.24 -7.63
CA PRO A 110 -38.75 -5.90 -7.17
C PRO A 110 -38.27 -5.65 -5.75
N THR A 111 -37.64 -4.47 -5.49
CA THR A 111 -37.09 -4.13 -4.18
C THR A 111 -38.17 -3.87 -3.13
N GLY A 112 -37.94 -4.31 -1.89
CA GLY A 112 -38.80 -4.05 -0.73
C GLY A 112 -40.21 -4.67 -0.80
N GLN A 113 -40.42 -5.58 -1.75
CA GLN A 113 -41.72 -6.24 -1.94
C GLN A 113 -41.88 -7.43 -1.00
N GLU A 114 -43.00 -7.51 -0.30
CA GLU A 114 -43.40 -8.68 0.47
C GLU A 114 -44.30 -9.59 -0.39
N TYR A 115 -43.96 -10.88 -0.42
CA TYR A 115 -44.72 -11.92 -1.11
C TYR A 115 -45.28 -12.89 -0.11
N LYS A 116 -46.57 -13.20 -0.24
CA LYS A 116 -47.24 -14.29 0.49
C LYS A 116 -47.32 -15.50 -0.41
N ILE A 117 -46.74 -16.60 0.01
CA ILE A 117 -46.68 -17.85 -0.75
C ILE A 117 -47.50 -18.90 -0.02
N THR A 118 -48.41 -19.50 -0.75
CA THR A 118 -49.27 -20.59 -0.26
C THR A 118 -49.07 -21.80 -1.15
N LEU A 119 -48.78 -22.94 -0.52
CA LEU A 119 -48.64 -24.22 -1.21
C LEU A 119 -49.91 -25.04 -1.01
N ASP A 120 -50.47 -25.53 -2.11
CA ASP A 120 -51.58 -26.48 -2.08
C ASP A 120 -51.05 -27.92 -2.20
N LYS A 121 -51.78 -28.89 -1.66
CA LYS A 121 -51.44 -30.31 -1.71
C LYS A 121 -51.28 -30.86 -3.13
N THR A 122 -51.84 -30.21 -4.12
CA THR A 122 -51.73 -30.59 -5.55
C THR A 122 -50.30 -30.35 -6.11
N ALA A 123 -49.53 -29.47 -5.48
CA ALA A 123 -48.12 -29.23 -5.85
C ALA A 123 -47.16 -30.19 -5.16
N LEU A 124 -47.62 -30.96 -4.17
CA LEU A 124 -46.83 -31.78 -3.26
C LEU A 124 -47.04 -33.27 -3.50
N ASN A 125 -46.10 -34.10 -3.04
CA ASN A 125 -46.22 -35.55 -3.10
C ASN A 125 -47.41 -36.05 -2.24
N PRO A 126 -48.43 -36.66 -2.85
CA PRO A 126 -49.65 -37.08 -2.13
C PRO A 126 -49.43 -38.24 -1.13
N GLY A 127 -48.28 -38.93 -1.21
CA GLY A 127 -47.95 -40.05 -0.32
C GLY A 127 -47.37 -39.63 1.04
N LEU A 128 -47.23 -38.33 1.33
CA LEU A 128 -46.64 -37.83 2.55
C LEU A 128 -47.62 -37.08 3.46
N THR A 129 -47.35 -37.10 4.74
CA THR A 129 -48.06 -36.28 5.72
C THR A 129 -47.30 -34.98 5.92
N TYR A 130 -47.97 -33.84 5.81
CA TYR A 130 -47.39 -32.52 5.91
C TYR A 130 -47.79 -31.82 7.21
N ALA A 131 -46.88 -31.13 7.82
CA ALA A 131 -47.15 -30.22 8.91
C ALA A 131 -48.13 -29.10 8.45
N LYS A 132 -48.96 -28.61 9.36
CA LYS A 132 -49.92 -27.52 9.04
C LYS A 132 -49.21 -26.27 8.48
N SER A 133 -47.99 -26.03 8.91
CA SER A 133 -47.17 -24.94 8.42
C SER A 133 -46.92 -24.98 6.92
N VAL A 134 -46.87 -26.16 6.28
CA VAL A 134 -46.61 -26.29 4.82
C VAL A 134 -47.70 -25.65 3.96
N THR A 135 -48.96 -25.73 4.37
CA THR A 135 -50.10 -25.17 3.62
C THR A 135 -50.57 -23.83 4.15
N THR A 136 -49.97 -23.28 5.20
CA THR A 136 -50.26 -21.91 5.66
C THR A 136 -49.47 -20.89 4.82
N PRO A 137 -50.04 -19.70 4.57
CA PRO A 137 -49.31 -18.66 3.85
C PRO A 137 -48.00 -18.26 4.55
N HIS A 138 -46.91 -18.23 3.83
CA HIS A 138 -45.62 -17.75 4.30
C HIS A 138 -45.27 -16.42 3.66
N SER A 139 -44.77 -15.48 4.47
CA SER A 139 -44.29 -14.19 3.97
C SER A 139 -42.78 -14.23 3.76
N VAL A 140 -42.34 -13.87 2.57
CA VAL A 140 -40.94 -13.60 2.22
C VAL A 140 -40.82 -12.19 1.69
N LYS A 141 -39.72 -11.51 1.99
CA LYS A 141 -39.52 -10.12 1.60
C LYS A 141 -38.22 -9.97 0.83
N THR A 142 -38.26 -9.23 -0.27
CA THR A 142 -37.04 -8.84 -1.02
C THR A 142 -36.29 -7.75 -0.30
N GLN A 143 -35.00 -7.65 -0.57
CA GLN A 143 -34.15 -6.61 0.00
C GLN A 143 -34.64 -5.21 -0.39
N PRO A 144 -34.59 -4.23 0.53
CA PRO A 144 -34.99 -2.87 0.22
C PRO A 144 -33.94 -2.19 -0.69
N PHE A 145 -34.40 -1.27 -1.52
CA PHE A 145 -33.53 -0.38 -2.27
C PHE A 145 -32.77 0.52 -1.31
N SER A 146 -31.46 0.64 -1.52
CA SER A 146 -30.59 1.49 -0.71
C SER A 146 -29.44 2.06 -1.53
N VAL A 147 -28.82 3.12 -1.02
CA VAL A 147 -27.49 3.56 -1.45
C VAL A 147 -26.48 2.79 -0.60
N VAL A 148 -25.67 1.96 -1.26
CA VAL A 148 -24.70 1.06 -0.65
C VAL A 148 -23.45 1.83 -0.25
N ASP A 149 -23.01 2.74 -1.12
CA ASP A 149 -21.86 3.61 -0.90
C ASP A 149 -22.10 4.98 -1.51
N SER A 150 -21.47 5.99 -0.92
CA SER A 150 -21.52 7.35 -1.45
C SER A 150 -20.37 8.19 -0.95
N ASP A 151 -19.69 8.85 -1.87
CA ASP A 151 -18.65 9.82 -1.58
C ASP A 151 -18.90 11.15 -2.32
N ALA A 152 -18.18 12.18 -1.92
CA ALA A 152 -18.29 13.47 -2.58
C ALA A 152 -17.01 14.28 -2.39
N ASP A 153 -16.51 14.85 -3.50
CA ASP A 153 -15.26 15.58 -3.55
C ASP A 153 -15.34 16.85 -4.38
N PHE A 154 -14.39 17.76 -4.13
CA PHE A 154 -14.18 18.93 -4.96
C PHE A 154 -13.22 18.57 -6.09
N TYR A 155 -13.71 18.60 -7.31
CA TYR A 155 -12.94 18.36 -8.52
C TYR A 155 -12.47 19.66 -9.15
N GLN A 156 -11.21 19.72 -9.54
CA GLN A 156 -10.64 20.76 -10.39
C GLN A 156 -9.94 20.10 -11.58
N ASP A 157 -10.24 20.55 -12.79
CA ASP A 157 -9.62 20.01 -14.00
C ASP A 157 -8.11 20.30 -14.00
N PRO A 158 -7.24 19.30 -14.15
CA PRO A 158 -5.79 19.48 -14.12
C PRO A 158 -5.22 20.27 -15.31
N ASN A 159 -5.95 20.37 -16.41
CA ASN A 159 -5.53 21.07 -17.61
C ASN A 159 -6.22 22.43 -17.78
N VAL A 160 -7.46 22.53 -17.28
CA VAL A 160 -8.31 23.74 -17.42
C VAL A 160 -8.72 24.20 -16.02
N PHE A 161 -7.80 24.83 -15.32
CA PHE A 161 -7.87 25.14 -13.88
C PHE A 161 -9.05 25.97 -13.40
N HIS A 162 -9.76 26.64 -14.30
CA HIS A 162 -10.99 27.38 -13.95
C HIS A 162 -12.24 26.50 -13.96
N VAL A 163 -12.15 25.28 -14.51
CA VAL A 163 -13.24 24.29 -14.47
C VAL A 163 -13.19 23.57 -13.13
N ARG A 164 -14.19 23.80 -12.28
CA ARG A 164 -14.28 23.26 -10.93
C ARG A 164 -15.70 22.86 -10.62
N HIS A 165 -15.91 21.68 -10.07
CA HIS A 165 -17.24 21.22 -9.63
C HIS A 165 -17.18 20.45 -8.34
N ALA A 166 -18.30 20.36 -7.64
CA ALA A 166 -18.50 19.32 -6.66
C ALA A 166 -18.98 18.07 -7.39
N LEU A 167 -18.34 16.95 -7.14
CA LEU A 167 -18.67 15.65 -7.68
C LEU A 167 -19.20 14.79 -6.54
N THR A 168 -20.41 14.23 -6.70
CA THR A 168 -20.97 13.25 -5.76
C THR A 168 -21.15 11.94 -6.50
N HIS A 169 -20.57 10.87 -5.98
CA HIS A 169 -20.71 9.50 -6.48
C HIS A 169 -21.64 8.72 -5.59
N LEU A 170 -22.54 7.95 -6.19
CA LEU A 170 -23.53 7.12 -5.51
C LEU A 170 -23.48 5.71 -6.08
N VAL A 171 -23.48 4.72 -5.21
CA VAL A 171 -23.58 3.30 -5.57
C VAL A 171 -24.89 2.76 -5.00
N PHE A 172 -25.73 2.18 -5.84
CA PHE A 172 -27.06 1.68 -5.49
C PHE A 172 -27.06 0.15 -5.36
N SER A 173 -27.92 -0.35 -4.49
CA SER A 173 -28.16 -1.81 -4.36
C SER A 173 -28.83 -2.43 -5.59
N ASN A 174 -29.56 -1.64 -6.37
CA ASN A 174 -30.30 -2.04 -7.56
C ASN A 174 -30.30 -0.89 -8.59
N PRO A 175 -30.50 -1.19 -9.88
CA PRO A 175 -30.55 -0.16 -10.92
C PRO A 175 -31.57 0.94 -10.60
N VAL A 176 -31.12 2.20 -10.63
CA VAL A 176 -31.95 3.37 -10.39
C VAL A 176 -32.66 3.81 -11.68
N ASP A 177 -33.86 4.39 -11.54
CA ASP A 177 -34.50 5.11 -12.64
C ASP A 177 -33.86 6.51 -12.79
N PRO A 178 -33.23 6.84 -13.94
CA PRO A 178 -32.62 8.13 -14.16
C PRO A 178 -33.55 9.33 -13.90
N LYS A 179 -34.81 9.27 -14.37
CA LYS A 179 -35.78 10.35 -14.16
C LYS A 179 -36.18 10.52 -12.70
N ALA A 180 -36.26 9.41 -11.97
CA ALA A 180 -36.55 9.45 -10.54
C ALA A 180 -35.36 10.08 -9.77
N LEU A 181 -34.12 9.73 -10.12
CA LEU A 181 -32.93 10.32 -9.50
C LEU A 181 -32.82 11.82 -9.83
N GLU A 182 -32.98 12.22 -11.10
CA GLU A 182 -32.96 13.63 -11.50
C GLU A 182 -33.97 14.48 -10.73
N SER A 183 -35.15 13.91 -10.43
CA SER A 183 -36.21 14.59 -9.66
C SER A 183 -35.97 14.58 -8.15
N ALA A 184 -35.15 13.65 -7.65
CA ALA A 184 -34.84 13.51 -6.25
C ALA A 184 -33.61 14.25 -5.79
N VAL A 185 -32.80 14.77 -6.72
CA VAL A 185 -31.52 15.44 -6.44
C VAL A 185 -31.72 16.96 -6.38
N GLU A 186 -31.16 17.56 -5.35
CA GLU A 186 -30.96 19.01 -5.22
C GLU A 186 -29.49 19.29 -4.97
N VAL A 187 -28.92 20.26 -5.70
CA VAL A 187 -27.56 20.72 -5.52
C VAL A 187 -27.56 22.22 -5.21
N ASN A 188 -26.99 22.58 -4.07
CA ASN A 188 -27.04 23.96 -3.57
C ASN A 188 -25.66 24.42 -3.13
N LEU A 189 -25.30 25.65 -3.42
CA LEU A 189 -24.22 26.34 -2.77
C LEU A 189 -24.72 26.89 -1.43
N VAL A 190 -24.09 26.50 -0.33
CA VAL A 190 -24.52 26.85 1.02
C VAL A 190 -23.34 27.42 1.82
N ARG A 191 -23.63 28.20 2.85
CA ARG A 191 -22.66 28.64 3.85
C ARG A 191 -22.96 27.97 5.18
N LYS A 192 -21.94 27.42 5.80
CA LYS A 192 -22.02 26.84 7.13
C LYS A 192 -21.71 27.89 8.18
N ASN A 193 -22.66 28.12 9.07
CA ASN A 193 -22.57 29.05 10.19
C ASN A 193 -21.80 28.46 11.37
N GLN A 194 -21.51 29.28 12.40
CA GLN A 194 -20.85 28.81 13.63
C GLN A 194 -21.69 27.80 14.42
N ASP A 195 -23.00 27.91 14.38
CA ASP A 195 -23.96 26.98 15.00
C ASP A 195 -24.20 25.70 14.16
N GLN A 196 -23.38 25.47 13.15
CA GLN A 196 -23.46 24.36 12.18
C GLN A 196 -24.66 24.41 11.23
N SER A 197 -25.55 25.41 11.33
CA SER A 197 -26.67 25.60 10.39
C SER A 197 -26.16 25.95 8.98
N LEU A 198 -26.93 25.58 7.97
CA LEU A 198 -26.61 25.82 6.57
C LEU A 198 -27.54 26.93 6.01
N ASN A 199 -26.95 28.00 5.52
CA ASN A 199 -27.66 29.06 4.81
C ASN A 199 -27.50 28.87 3.30
N LEU A 200 -28.60 28.79 2.57
CA LEU A 200 -28.61 28.75 1.12
C LEU A 200 -28.03 30.05 0.55
N ILE A 201 -27.05 29.93 -0.33
CA ILE A 201 -26.53 31.05 -1.14
C ILE A 201 -27.27 31.07 -2.47
N ASN A 202 -27.20 29.99 -3.22
CA ASN A 202 -27.96 29.79 -4.47
C ASN A 202 -28.07 28.31 -4.84
N PRO A 203 -29.14 27.91 -5.54
CA PRO A 203 -29.21 26.60 -6.17
C PRO A 203 -28.21 26.53 -7.34
N LEU A 204 -27.66 25.35 -7.56
CA LEU A 204 -26.74 25.05 -8.66
C LEU A 204 -27.42 24.11 -9.65
N LYS A 205 -27.17 24.31 -10.94
CA LYS A 205 -27.48 23.28 -11.94
C LYS A 205 -26.48 22.15 -11.78
N PHE A 206 -26.89 20.97 -12.25
CA PHE A 206 -26.05 19.78 -12.19
C PHE A 206 -26.26 18.89 -13.40
N LYS A 207 -25.33 17.98 -13.63
CA LYS A 207 -25.42 16.91 -14.61
C LYS A 207 -25.23 15.57 -13.89
N ILE A 208 -25.94 14.53 -14.36
CA ILE A 208 -25.77 13.18 -13.85
C ILE A 208 -25.24 12.30 -14.97
N ARG A 209 -24.16 11.60 -14.72
CA ARG A 209 -23.65 10.50 -15.52
C ARG A 209 -23.97 9.20 -14.82
N TYR A 210 -24.30 8.17 -15.56
CA TYR A 210 -24.63 6.86 -15.04
C TYR A 210 -23.70 5.79 -15.58
N SER A 211 -23.48 4.73 -14.82
CA SER A 211 -22.96 3.47 -15.35
C SER A 211 -23.97 2.84 -16.32
N ASP A 212 -23.53 1.92 -17.17
CA ASP A 212 -24.40 1.27 -18.15
C ASP A 212 -25.54 0.48 -17.47
N ASN A 213 -25.23 -0.20 -16.37
CA ASN A 213 -26.19 -0.96 -15.56
C ASN A 213 -27.04 -0.11 -14.62
N LYS A 214 -26.80 1.22 -14.53
CA LYS A 214 -27.51 2.16 -13.63
C LYS A 214 -27.37 1.87 -12.14
N LEU A 215 -26.33 1.16 -11.74
CA LEU A 215 -25.98 0.93 -10.34
C LEU A 215 -25.16 2.07 -9.76
N GLU A 216 -24.54 2.87 -10.60
CA GLU A 216 -23.73 4.02 -10.18
C GLU A 216 -24.19 5.30 -10.87
N ALA A 217 -24.09 6.40 -10.14
CA ALA A 217 -24.36 7.74 -10.66
C ALA A 217 -23.33 8.74 -10.14
N TRP A 218 -22.83 9.59 -11.03
CA TRP A 218 -21.95 10.72 -10.74
C TRP A 218 -22.68 12.02 -10.98
N ILE A 219 -22.96 12.76 -9.91
CA ILE A 219 -23.63 14.05 -9.93
C ILE A 219 -22.56 15.14 -9.90
N SER A 220 -22.45 15.91 -10.96
CA SER A 220 -21.50 17.02 -11.09
C SER A 220 -22.25 18.35 -11.06
N SER A 221 -21.86 19.26 -10.18
CA SER A 221 -22.40 20.63 -10.17
C SER A 221 -21.95 21.42 -11.39
N ASP A 222 -22.60 22.55 -11.67
CA ASP A 222 -22.06 23.59 -12.54
C ASP A 222 -20.70 24.10 -12.04
N ASP A 223 -19.96 24.80 -12.90
CA ASP A 223 -18.66 25.36 -12.58
C ASP A 223 -18.73 26.31 -11.38
N LEU A 224 -17.78 26.11 -10.46
CA LEU A 224 -17.68 26.87 -9.22
C LEU A 224 -16.60 27.95 -9.34
N SER A 225 -16.95 29.20 -9.01
CA SER A 225 -16.01 30.30 -8.89
C SER A 225 -15.37 30.32 -7.50
N LEU A 226 -14.07 30.65 -7.42
CA LEU A 226 -13.39 30.84 -6.13
C LEU A 226 -13.99 32.04 -5.37
N SER A 227 -14.44 31.78 -4.16
CA SER A 227 -14.95 32.82 -3.27
C SER A 227 -13.83 33.42 -2.40
N THR A 228 -13.99 34.68 -2.00
CA THR A 228 -13.18 35.28 -0.93
C THR A 228 -13.73 35.00 0.47
N GLN A 229 -14.94 34.47 0.55
CA GLN A 229 -15.65 34.16 1.80
C GLN A 229 -15.42 32.69 2.21
N PRO A 230 -15.05 32.42 3.45
CA PRO A 230 -14.84 31.07 3.95
C PRO A 230 -16.15 30.32 4.20
N ASN A 231 -16.04 29.04 4.51
CA ASN A 231 -17.12 28.17 4.96
C ASN A 231 -18.25 28.01 3.92
N GLN A 232 -17.91 28.02 2.64
CA GLN A 232 -18.84 27.65 1.58
C GLN A 232 -18.72 26.17 1.26
N PHE A 233 -19.88 25.54 1.02
CA PHE A 233 -19.98 24.13 0.67
C PHE A 233 -20.97 23.96 -0.48
N VAL A 234 -20.73 22.98 -1.31
CA VAL A 234 -21.79 22.43 -2.16
C VAL A 234 -22.50 21.34 -1.40
N GLN A 235 -23.79 21.52 -1.21
CA GLN A 235 -24.66 20.50 -0.62
C GLN A 235 -25.35 19.75 -1.76
N THR A 236 -25.12 18.46 -1.84
CA THR A 236 -25.92 17.55 -2.67
C THR A 236 -26.88 16.80 -1.76
N LYS A 237 -28.19 16.98 -1.98
CA LYS A 237 -29.23 16.31 -1.24
C LYS A 237 -29.98 15.35 -2.16
N ILE A 238 -30.14 14.12 -1.75
CA ILE A 238 -30.92 13.09 -2.41
C ILE A 238 -32.13 12.80 -1.51
N SER A 239 -33.33 13.06 -2.04
CA SER A 239 -34.57 12.85 -1.30
C SER A 239 -34.83 11.37 -1.02
N GLN A 240 -35.38 11.08 0.16
CA GLN A 240 -35.86 9.75 0.51
C GLN A 240 -36.95 9.22 -0.44
N THR A 241 -37.53 10.06 -1.29
CA THR A 241 -38.53 9.64 -2.30
C THR A 241 -37.91 8.82 -3.44
N LEU A 242 -36.59 8.76 -3.55
CA LEU A 242 -35.88 7.98 -4.58
C LEU A 242 -36.17 6.49 -4.41
N ARG A 243 -36.46 5.82 -5.53
CA ARG A 243 -36.70 4.38 -5.61
C ARG A 243 -35.92 3.73 -6.74
N ALA A 244 -35.76 2.41 -6.67
CA ALA A 244 -35.22 1.62 -7.76
C ALA A 244 -36.16 1.67 -9.00
N LYS A 245 -35.59 1.27 -10.14
CA LYS A 245 -36.39 1.11 -11.38
C LYS A 245 -37.56 0.16 -11.20
N THR A 246 -37.37 -0.89 -10.42
CA THR A 246 -38.41 -1.88 -10.06
C THR A 246 -38.48 -2.01 -8.53
N GLY A 247 -39.69 -1.90 -7.97
CA GLY A 247 -39.90 -2.06 -6.53
C GLY A 247 -40.92 -1.10 -5.95
N VAL A 248 -41.20 -1.27 -4.68
CA VAL A 248 -42.23 -0.53 -3.96
C VAL A 248 -41.68 0.40 -2.87
N ASN A 249 -40.48 0.17 -2.40
CA ASN A 249 -39.89 0.99 -1.35
C ASN A 249 -39.04 2.14 -1.90
N THR A 250 -38.94 3.18 -1.10
CA THR A 250 -38.04 4.33 -1.29
C THR A 250 -36.86 4.22 -0.33
N LEU A 251 -35.93 5.17 -0.39
CA LEU A 251 -34.86 5.27 0.61
C LEU A 251 -35.42 5.48 2.01
N ASP A 252 -34.72 5.01 3.04
CA ASP A 252 -35.11 5.17 4.44
C ASP A 252 -35.07 6.62 4.91
N LYS A 253 -34.12 7.41 4.37
CA LYS A 253 -33.89 8.80 4.74
C LYS A 253 -33.23 9.59 3.59
N ASP A 254 -33.32 10.91 3.69
CA ASP A 254 -32.55 11.80 2.83
C ASP A 254 -31.05 11.56 2.99
N ILE A 255 -30.32 11.57 1.89
CA ILE A 255 -28.86 11.53 1.88
C ILE A 255 -28.36 12.94 1.61
N THR A 256 -27.46 13.43 2.43
CA THR A 256 -26.86 14.75 2.25
C THR A 256 -25.34 14.64 2.25
N LYS A 257 -24.70 15.18 1.22
CA LYS A 257 -23.26 15.32 1.12
C LYS A 257 -22.89 16.81 1.10
N LEU A 258 -21.79 17.14 1.78
CA LEU A 258 -21.26 18.49 1.83
C LEU A 258 -19.82 18.48 1.34
N VAL A 259 -19.56 19.16 0.25
CA VAL A 259 -18.25 19.32 -0.36
C VAL A 259 -17.73 20.71 -0.05
N PRO A 260 -16.61 20.88 0.67
CA PRO A 260 -16.05 22.18 0.94
C PRO A 260 -15.55 22.84 -0.35
N VAL A 261 -15.95 24.09 -0.57
CA VAL A 261 -15.48 24.89 -1.72
C VAL A 261 -14.25 25.69 -1.28
N PRO A 262 -13.08 25.43 -1.87
CA PRO A 262 -11.89 26.21 -1.54
C PRO A 262 -12.09 27.70 -1.84
N THR A 263 -11.53 28.54 -0.98
CA THR A 263 -11.53 29.98 -1.22
C THR A 263 -10.36 30.37 -2.12
N LYS A 264 -10.39 31.58 -2.66
CA LYS A 264 -9.24 32.19 -3.32
C LYS A 264 -7.97 32.17 -2.42
N TYR A 265 -8.15 32.19 -1.10
CA TYR A 265 -7.08 32.24 -0.10
C TYR A 265 -6.79 30.85 0.51
N SER A 266 -7.02 29.79 -0.23
CA SER A 266 -6.75 28.41 0.24
C SER A 266 -5.32 27.95 -0.02
N LEU A 267 -4.46 28.77 -0.64
CA LEU A 267 -3.03 28.46 -0.71
C LEU A 267 -2.44 28.56 0.70
N GLN A 268 -1.72 27.51 1.10
CA GLN A 268 -1.00 27.44 2.35
C GLN A 268 0.41 26.92 2.10
N ASN A 269 1.37 27.43 2.83
CA ASN A 269 2.66 26.79 3.01
C ASN A 269 2.48 25.85 4.22
N GLU A 270 2.64 24.56 3.97
CA GLU A 270 2.39 23.51 4.98
C GLU A 270 3.56 23.40 5.94
N ASP A 271 4.78 23.33 5.38
CA ASP A 271 6.03 23.31 6.14
C ASP A 271 7.20 23.81 5.29
N ASN A 272 8.31 24.05 5.98
CA ASN A 272 9.61 24.29 5.36
C ASN A 272 10.59 23.22 5.85
N SER A 273 11.54 22.88 5.02
CA SER A 273 12.59 21.93 5.37
C SER A 273 13.92 22.48 4.92
N PHE A 274 14.79 22.84 5.89
CA PHE A 274 16.15 23.28 5.60
C PHE A 274 17.11 22.13 5.91
N LYS A 275 17.70 21.54 4.86
CA LYS A 275 18.56 20.35 4.96
C LYS A 275 19.85 20.52 4.18
N VAL A 276 20.85 19.73 4.54
CA VAL A 276 22.03 19.52 3.71
C VAL A 276 21.76 18.31 2.83
N ILE A 277 21.93 18.45 1.52
CA ILE A 277 21.85 17.35 0.55
C ILE A 277 23.17 17.17 -0.16
N ASN A 278 23.44 15.96 -0.68
CA ASN A 278 24.61 15.70 -1.50
C ASN A 278 24.29 15.94 -2.98
N ASN A 279 25.12 16.74 -3.65
CA ASN A 279 25.03 16.90 -5.09
C ASN A 279 25.68 15.71 -5.83
N GLN A 280 25.69 15.74 -7.16
CA GLN A 280 26.26 14.67 -7.99
C GLN A 280 27.76 14.44 -7.76
N GLN A 281 28.46 15.43 -7.21
CA GLN A 281 29.89 15.39 -6.84
C GLN A 281 30.09 15.00 -5.37
N ASN A 282 29.04 14.52 -4.67
CA ASN A 282 29.03 14.24 -3.23
C ASN A 282 29.43 15.44 -2.36
N GLU A 283 29.30 16.68 -2.88
CA GLU A 283 29.49 17.89 -2.09
C GLU A 283 28.18 18.27 -1.40
N ALA A 284 28.30 18.88 -0.22
CA ALA A 284 27.17 19.28 0.58
C ALA A 284 26.58 20.61 0.12
N GLU A 285 25.28 20.64 -0.13
CA GLU A 285 24.53 21.84 -0.47
C GLU A 285 23.42 22.07 0.57
N GLN A 286 23.33 23.30 1.07
CA GLN A 286 22.23 23.73 1.94
C GLN A 286 21.01 24.02 1.08
N VAL A 287 19.93 23.25 1.24
CA VAL A 287 18.71 23.37 0.47
C VAL A 287 17.52 23.59 1.38
N LEU A 288 16.87 24.72 1.17
CA LEU A 288 15.60 25.04 1.78
C LEU A 288 14.45 24.70 0.82
N THR A 289 13.53 23.89 1.26
CA THR A 289 12.34 23.48 0.50
C THR A 289 11.09 24.03 1.16
N PHE A 290 10.27 24.71 0.40
CA PHE A 290 8.92 25.13 0.75
C PHE A 290 7.93 24.08 0.24
N ASN A 291 7.02 23.61 1.10
CA ASN A 291 5.96 22.70 0.73
C ASN A 291 4.61 23.43 0.78
N PHE A 292 3.91 23.44 -0.35
CA PHE A 292 2.61 24.05 -0.50
C PHE A 292 1.54 22.98 -0.76
N ASN A 293 0.30 23.27 -0.39
CA ASN A 293 -0.84 22.42 -0.71
C ASN A 293 -1.31 22.49 -2.17
N TYR A 294 -0.80 23.47 -2.95
CA TYR A 294 -1.04 23.58 -4.39
C TYR A 294 0.26 23.89 -5.13
N GLY A 295 0.33 23.48 -6.39
CA GLY A 295 1.49 23.78 -7.24
C GLY A 295 1.70 25.27 -7.44
N VAL A 296 2.93 25.73 -7.24
CA VAL A 296 3.37 27.12 -7.44
C VAL A 296 4.55 27.17 -8.43
N LYS A 297 4.79 28.31 -9.05
CA LYS A 297 5.97 28.49 -9.90
C LYS A 297 7.17 28.90 -9.04
N GLY A 298 8.29 28.20 -9.20
CA GLY A 298 9.52 28.52 -8.47
C GLY A 298 9.98 29.96 -8.66
N LYS A 299 9.86 30.49 -9.89
CA LYS A 299 10.18 31.89 -10.21
C LYS A 299 9.33 32.87 -9.41
N ASP A 300 8.01 32.62 -9.31
CA ASP A 300 7.11 33.49 -8.56
C ASP A 300 7.45 33.50 -7.06
N ILE A 301 7.88 32.34 -6.52
CA ILE A 301 8.37 32.26 -5.13
C ILE A 301 9.68 33.03 -5.01
N ALA A 302 10.66 32.86 -5.91
CA ALA A 302 11.95 33.55 -5.87
C ALA A 302 11.77 35.10 -5.88
N GLU A 303 10.85 35.64 -6.69
CA GLU A 303 10.55 37.07 -6.77
C GLU A 303 9.86 37.60 -5.52
N ASN A 304 9.17 36.77 -4.77
CA ASN A 304 8.40 37.16 -3.57
C ASN A 304 9.07 36.76 -2.25
N LEU A 305 10.20 36.02 -2.29
CA LEU A 305 10.94 35.59 -1.13
C LEU A 305 11.97 36.65 -0.70
N ILE A 306 11.95 37.01 0.56
CA ILE A 306 12.96 37.82 1.24
C ILE A 306 13.63 36.92 2.26
N ALA A 307 14.96 36.74 2.15
CA ALA A 307 15.77 35.99 3.11
C ALA A 307 16.78 36.92 3.77
N ILE A 308 16.79 36.92 5.09
CA ILE A 308 17.64 37.78 5.92
C ILE A 308 18.44 36.90 6.88
N LEU A 309 19.76 36.90 6.73
CA LEU A 309 20.68 36.25 7.66
C LEU A 309 20.70 37.07 8.96
N LEU A 310 20.26 36.46 10.04
CA LEU A 310 20.18 37.11 11.35
C LEU A 310 21.58 37.34 11.95
N PRO A 311 21.78 38.38 12.78
CA PRO A 311 23.04 38.59 13.49
C PRO A 311 23.40 37.38 14.36
N THR A 312 24.69 37.20 14.64
CA THR A 312 25.14 36.23 15.63
C THR A 312 24.68 36.65 17.03
N LEU A 313 24.25 35.65 17.80
CA LEU A 313 23.94 35.84 19.23
C LEU A 313 25.21 35.56 20.09
N PRO A 314 25.24 36.04 21.33
CA PRO A 314 26.25 35.66 22.30
C PRO A 314 26.30 34.14 22.50
N GLU A 315 27.48 33.65 22.96
CA GLU A 315 27.68 32.23 23.25
C GLU A 315 26.60 31.68 24.21
N GLY A 316 26.01 30.51 23.87
CA GLY A 316 24.94 29.89 24.65
C GLY A 316 23.52 30.38 24.35
N GLN A 317 23.35 31.31 23.39
CA GLN A 317 22.03 31.76 22.92
C GLN A 317 21.75 31.28 21.50
N SER A 318 20.50 30.93 21.19
CA SER A 318 20.06 30.52 19.87
C SER A 318 18.80 31.26 19.45
N TRP A 319 18.68 31.60 18.15
CA TRP A 319 17.47 32.19 17.59
C TRP A 319 16.24 31.24 17.65
N GLU A 320 16.43 29.97 17.86
CA GLU A 320 15.34 29.00 18.05
C GLU A 320 14.66 29.19 19.43
N SER A 321 15.43 29.63 20.42
CA SER A 321 14.93 29.88 21.79
C SER A 321 14.63 31.36 22.07
N GLU A 322 15.24 32.29 21.33
CA GLU A 322 15.09 33.71 21.53
C GLU A 322 13.91 34.28 20.71
N LYS A 323 13.26 35.30 21.28
CA LYS A 323 12.16 35.99 20.58
C LYS A 323 12.71 36.86 19.44
N LEU A 324 12.34 36.52 18.21
CA LEU A 324 12.66 37.32 17.04
C LEU A 324 12.06 38.72 17.15
N THR A 325 12.90 39.76 17.04
CA THR A 325 12.48 41.18 17.07
C THR A 325 12.68 41.84 15.72
N GLU A 326 11.83 42.85 15.40
CA GLU A 326 12.03 43.64 14.19
C GLU A 326 13.41 44.30 14.10
N ALA A 327 13.97 44.67 15.22
CA ALA A 327 15.31 45.29 15.30
C ALA A 327 16.41 44.29 14.91
N ALA A 328 16.25 43.00 15.23
CA ALA A 328 17.17 41.95 14.83
C ALA A 328 17.08 41.70 13.30
N VAL A 329 15.87 41.65 12.78
CA VAL A 329 15.63 41.49 11.33
C VAL A 329 16.21 42.68 10.54
N ARG A 330 16.03 43.89 11.00
CA ARG A 330 16.59 45.10 10.34
C ARG A 330 18.12 45.16 10.38
N ARG A 331 18.78 44.53 11.34
CA ARG A 331 20.25 44.42 11.44
C ARG A 331 20.83 43.26 10.67
N GLY A 332 19.98 42.37 10.19
CA GLY A 332 20.42 41.21 9.40
C GLY A 332 20.85 41.59 8.00
N GLU A 333 21.59 40.70 7.38
CA GLU A 333 22.11 40.79 6.02
C GLU A 333 21.14 40.11 5.04
N ARG A 334 20.84 40.77 3.91
CA ARG A 334 19.99 40.18 2.88
C ARG A 334 20.78 39.15 2.08
N VAL A 335 20.28 37.93 2.05
CA VAL A 335 20.83 36.80 1.27
C VAL A 335 19.97 36.56 0.05
N GLN A 336 20.60 36.25 -1.08
CA GLN A 336 19.90 35.88 -2.31
C GLN A 336 19.94 34.35 -2.45
N PRO A 337 18.79 33.66 -2.38
CA PRO A 337 18.72 32.24 -2.63
C PRO A 337 18.81 31.94 -4.13
N GLU A 338 19.40 30.82 -4.49
CA GLU A 338 19.42 30.29 -5.85
C GLU A 338 18.27 29.28 -6.03
N LEU A 339 17.36 29.54 -6.97
CA LEU A 339 16.27 28.62 -7.28
C LEU A 339 16.80 27.33 -7.90
N ILE A 340 16.45 26.19 -7.34
CA ILE A 340 16.65 24.88 -7.94
C ILE A 340 15.46 24.57 -8.86
N PRO A 341 15.67 24.44 -10.18
CA PRO A 341 14.57 24.22 -11.12
C PRO A 341 13.82 22.90 -10.82
N SER A 342 12.51 22.94 -10.80
CA SER A 342 11.65 21.76 -10.75
C SER A 342 11.40 21.18 -12.14
N GLU A 343 11.11 19.89 -12.25
CA GLU A 343 10.80 19.22 -13.53
C GLU A 343 9.52 19.78 -14.20
N HIS A 344 8.59 20.28 -13.41
CA HIS A 344 7.32 20.82 -13.87
C HIS A 344 7.21 22.30 -13.59
N PRO A 345 6.54 23.08 -14.48
CA PRO A 345 6.36 24.51 -14.30
C PRO A 345 5.66 24.89 -12.98
N TYR A 346 4.74 24.04 -12.52
CA TYR A 346 4.08 24.14 -11.23
C TYR A 346 4.42 22.92 -10.38
N SER A 347 4.96 23.13 -9.20
CA SER A 347 5.24 22.09 -8.22
C SER A 347 4.78 22.53 -6.84
N ALA A 348 4.24 21.62 -6.06
CA ALA A 348 3.93 21.85 -4.66
C ALA A 348 5.19 22.06 -3.82
N GLN A 349 6.32 21.49 -4.24
CA GLN A 349 7.64 21.70 -3.65
C GLN A 349 8.45 22.68 -4.47
N GLN A 350 9.04 23.69 -3.79
CA GLN A 350 9.99 24.62 -4.39
C GLN A 350 11.23 24.71 -3.53
N SER A 351 12.39 24.42 -4.13
CA SER A 351 13.65 24.31 -3.43
C SER A 351 14.62 25.42 -3.83
N PHE A 352 15.36 25.91 -2.83
CA PHE A 352 16.33 26.97 -2.98
C PHE A 352 17.65 26.59 -2.35
N ARG A 353 18.73 26.83 -3.06
CA ARG A 353 20.09 26.66 -2.53
C ARG A 353 20.51 27.91 -1.78
N PHE A 354 21.09 27.73 -0.62
CA PHE A 354 21.70 28.78 0.19
C PHE A 354 23.19 28.51 0.40
N ASP A 355 23.91 29.58 0.70
CA ASP A 355 25.32 29.52 1.09
C ASP A 355 25.51 30.42 2.33
N ILE A 356 25.21 29.88 3.50
CA ILE A 356 25.36 30.57 4.77
C ILE A 356 26.20 29.71 5.76
N PRO A 357 26.88 30.34 6.73
CA PRO A 357 27.65 29.58 7.72
C PRO A 357 26.77 28.64 8.53
N GLU A 358 27.33 27.50 8.95
CA GLU A 358 26.66 26.52 9.82
C GLU A 358 26.10 27.15 11.08
N GLY A 359 24.95 26.66 11.53
CA GLY A 359 24.28 27.14 12.74
C GLY A 359 23.74 28.56 12.67
N ARG A 360 23.93 29.29 11.56
CA ARG A 360 23.33 30.62 11.36
C ARG A 360 21.87 30.49 10.91
N CYS A 361 21.05 31.43 11.38
CA CYS A 361 19.61 31.39 11.09
C CYS A 361 19.19 32.48 10.11
N LEU A 362 18.24 32.13 9.29
CA LEU A 362 17.55 33.00 8.33
C LEU A 362 16.17 33.38 8.85
N TYR A 363 15.83 34.65 8.78
CA TYR A 363 14.43 35.06 8.73
C TYR A 363 13.97 35.08 7.28
N LEU A 364 12.94 34.33 6.98
CA LEU A 364 12.32 34.24 5.67
C LEU A 364 10.98 34.96 5.69
N GLN A 365 10.71 35.78 4.70
CA GLN A 365 9.40 36.38 4.47
C GLN A 365 8.97 36.11 3.03
N LEU A 366 7.86 35.40 2.88
CA LEU A 366 7.25 35.16 1.58
C LEU A 366 6.03 36.08 1.42
N ASN A 367 6.07 37.01 0.48
CA ASN A 367 4.98 37.88 0.14
C ASN A 367 3.85 37.10 -0.56
N ASN A 368 2.62 37.62 -0.50
CA ASN A 368 1.43 36.99 -1.06
C ASN A 368 1.06 37.48 -2.46
N LYS A 369 2.02 38.07 -3.21
CA LYS A 369 1.78 38.67 -4.53
C LYS A 369 1.98 37.72 -5.69
N PHE A 370 1.62 36.45 -5.50
CA PHE A 370 1.69 35.41 -6.54
C PHE A 370 0.47 34.51 -6.49
N THR A 371 0.31 33.67 -7.50
CA THR A 371 -0.87 32.83 -7.68
C THR A 371 -0.43 31.40 -7.95
N ALA A 372 -0.94 30.47 -7.17
CA ALA A 372 -0.75 29.04 -7.39
C ALA A 372 -1.64 28.50 -8.51
N LEU A 373 -1.34 27.27 -8.91
CA LEU A 373 -2.17 26.50 -9.81
C LEU A 373 -3.62 26.51 -9.33
N GLY A 374 -4.55 26.81 -10.24
CA GLY A 374 -5.96 26.91 -9.87
C GLY A 374 -6.41 28.29 -9.38
N GLY A 375 -5.53 29.29 -9.34
CA GLY A 375 -5.90 30.65 -8.96
C GLY A 375 -5.90 30.94 -7.47
N TYR A 376 -5.30 30.04 -6.67
CA TYR A 376 -5.19 30.19 -5.22
C TYR A 376 -4.07 31.14 -4.83
N GLN A 377 -4.24 31.86 -3.73
CA GLN A 377 -3.29 32.85 -3.21
C GLN A 377 -3.11 32.69 -1.69
N LEU A 378 -1.98 33.16 -1.18
CA LEU A 378 -1.79 33.34 0.25
C LEU A 378 -2.69 34.49 0.74
N LYS A 379 -3.33 34.31 1.89
CA LYS A 379 -4.18 35.35 2.49
C LYS A 379 -3.38 36.57 2.98
N LYS A 380 -2.18 36.31 3.49
CA LYS A 380 -1.23 37.31 4.02
C LYS A 380 0.20 36.83 3.78
N PRO A 381 1.19 37.72 3.80
CA PRO A 381 2.59 37.29 3.85
C PRO A 381 2.84 36.34 5.02
N ILE A 382 3.72 35.38 4.83
CA ILE A 382 4.15 34.44 5.86
C ILE A 382 5.62 34.69 6.18
N GLY A 383 5.96 34.52 7.45
CA GLY A 383 7.34 34.61 7.96
C GLY A 383 7.71 33.32 8.68
N SER A 384 8.92 32.85 8.48
CA SER A 384 9.49 31.72 9.21
C SER A 384 10.93 31.99 9.61
N LEU A 385 11.41 31.23 10.60
CA LEU A 385 12.78 31.21 11.05
C LEU A 385 13.36 29.84 10.71
N GLU A 386 14.46 29.81 9.95
CA GLU A 386 15.11 28.59 9.53
C GLU A 386 16.58 28.66 9.83
N CYS A 387 17.11 27.72 10.59
CA CYS A 387 18.53 27.68 10.93
C CYS A 387 19.26 26.66 10.08
N ALA A 388 20.43 27.04 9.56
CA ALA A 388 21.26 26.16 8.73
C ALA A 388 21.75 24.97 9.56
N PRO A 389 21.49 23.73 9.12
CA PRO A 389 22.02 22.56 9.78
C PRO A 389 23.53 22.49 9.62
N ASN A 390 24.19 21.79 10.54
CA ASN A 390 25.60 21.46 10.41
C ASN A 390 25.82 20.54 9.21
N TYR A 391 26.99 20.65 8.58
CA TYR A 391 27.35 19.72 7.50
C TYR A 391 27.62 18.33 8.06
N PRO A 392 26.85 17.30 7.64
CA PRO A 392 27.04 15.95 8.15
C PRO A 392 28.33 15.33 7.67
N THR A 393 28.91 14.46 8.48
CA THR A 393 30.00 13.58 8.07
C THR A 393 29.53 12.65 6.96
N TYR A 394 30.37 12.45 5.96
CA TYR A 394 30.04 11.61 4.81
C TYR A 394 31.23 10.75 4.41
N VAL A 395 31.00 9.42 4.31
CA VAL A 395 31.98 8.43 3.85
C VAL A 395 31.26 7.48 2.90
N SER A 396 31.68 7.42 1.65
CA SER A 396 31.05 6.52 0.67
C SER A 396 32.02 6.08 -0.42
N PHE A 397 31.94 4.84 -0.84
CA PHE A 397 32.63 4.37 -2.03
C PHE A 397 31.97 4.93 -3.29
N VAL A 398 32.80 5.55 -4.15
CA VAL A 398 32.34 6.11 -5.42
C VAL A 398 32.10 5.01 -6.44
N GLY A 399 31.03 5.19 -7.24
CA GLY A 399 30.69 4.28 -8.33
C GLY A 399 29.91 3.06 -7.86
N LYS A 400 29.43 2.27 -8.83
CA LYS A 400 28.68 1.04 -8.62
C LYS A 400 29.48 -0.11 -9.24
N GLY A 401 29.79 -1.13 -8.48
CA GLY A 401 30.47 -2.33 -8.96
C GLY A 401 31.18 -3.08 -7.84
N SER A 402 31.17 -4.40 -7.94
CA SER A 402 31.85 -5.30 -7.01
C SER A 402 32.92 -6.13 -7.71
N LEU A 403 32.98 -6.10 -9.03
CA LEU A 403 33.89 -6.90 -9.82
C LEU A 403 35.06 -6.02 -10.32
N LEU A 404 36.24 -6.34 -9.92
CA LEU A 404 37.46 -5.69 -10.37
C LEU A 404 38.37 -6.67 -11.12
N SER A 405 38.90 -6.25 -12.27
CA SER A 405 39.88 -7.06 -12.99
C SER A 405 41.18 -7.12 -12.20
N GLN A 406 41.73 -8.32 -12.04
CA GLN A 406 43.08 -8.50 -11.43
C GLN A 406 44.21 -7.82 -12.22
N TYR A 407 43.97 -7.49 -13.49
CA TYR A 407 44.91 -6.77 -14.36
C TYR A 407 44.61 -5.27 -14.43
N GLY A 408 43.58 -4.80 -13.75
CA GLY A 408 43.29 -3.39 -13.57
C GLY A 408 44.17 -2.73 -12.51
N ASP A 409 43.91 -1.46 -12.23
CA ASP A 409 44.65 -0.70 -11.23
C ASP A 409 44.33 -1.13 -9.78
N GLY A 410 43.30 -1.95 -9.55
CA GLY A 410 42.92 -2.47 -8.23
C GLY A 410 42.52 -1.39 -7.24
N LYS A 411 42.11 -0.21 -7.72
CA LYS A 411 41.79 0.95 -6.89
C LYS A 411 40.30 1.11 -6.66
N LEU A 412 39.97 1.45 -5.43
CA LEU A 412 38.67 1.94 -5.04
C LEU A 412 38.76 3.43 -4.73
N THR A 413 37.77 4.19 -5.12
CA THR A 413 37.69 5.60 -4.75
C THR A 413 36.67 5.76 -3.61
N LEU A 414 37.11 6.45 -2.56
CA LEU A 414 36.31 6.79 -1.40
C LEU A 414 36.07 8.30 -1.37
N ALA A 415 34.82 8.75 -1.36
CA ALA A 415 34.48 10.14 -1.10
C ALA A 415 34.30 10.33 0.40
N VAL A 416 35.04 11.30 0.95
CA VAL A 416 35.03 11.62 2.38
C VAL A 416 34.80 13.11 2.56
N ARG A 417 33.95 13.48 3.48
CA ARG A 417 33.67 14.87 3.80
C ARG A 417 33.44 15.03 5.30
N ASN A 418 33.90 16.14 5.86
CA ASN A 418 33.76 16.51 7.26
C ASN A 418 34.19 15.40 8.24
N ALA A 419 35.32 14.77 7.95
CA ALA A 419 36.01 13.79 8.79
C ALA A 419 37.49 14.00 8.73
N GLY A 420 38.18 14.00 9.88
CA GLY A 420 39.64 14.18 9.94
C GLY A 420 40.42 12.94 9.51
N SER A 421 39.84 11.77 9.68
CA SER A 421 40.42 10.50 9.23
C SER A 421 39.33 9.45 9.02
N VAL A 422 39.67 8.40 8.27
CA VAL A 422 38.82 7.26 7.97
C VAL A 422 39.53 5.97 8.35
N GLN A 423 38.91 5.16 9.15
CA GLN A 423 39.33 3.78 9.38
C GLN A 423 38.87 2.93 8.20
N LEU A 424 39.78 2.19 7.63
CA LEU A 424 39.56 1.25 6.53
C LEU A 424 39.81 -0.17 7.03
N ASP A 425 38.78 -0.98 7.04
CA ASP A 425 38.83 -2.39 7.39
C ASP A 425 38.72 -3.22 6.11
N ILE A 426 39.74 -4.02 5.80
CA ILE A 426 39.78 -4.87 4.62
C ILE A 426 39.88 -6.32 5.06
N GLY A 427 38.82 -7.10 4.79
CA GLY A 427 38.75 -8.51 5.12
C GLY A 427 38.77 -9.38 3.87
N ARG A 428 39.59 -10.44 3.86
CA ARG A 428 39.50 -11.49 2.84
C ARG A 428 38.45 -12.50 3.26
N VAL A 429 37.38 -12.64 2.44
CA VAL A 429 36.32 -13.62 2.67
C VAL A 429 36.87 -15.02 2.37
N GLN A 430 36.68 -15.94 3.31
CA GLN A 430 37.09 -17.33 3.16
C GLN A 430 36.16 -18.05 2.21
N ALA A 431 36.67 -18.97 1.37
CA ALA A 431 35.89 -19.66 0.35
C ALA A 431 34.71 -20.43 0.96
N GLU A 432 34.90 -21.02 2.14
CA GLU A 432 33.90 -21.78 2.88
C GLU A 432 32.76 -20.92 3.41
N GLN A 433 32.98 -19.62 3.53
CA GLN A 433 32.02 -18.65 4.04
C GLN A 433 31.24 -17.91 2.91
N LEU A 434 31.63 -18.09 1.65
CA LEU A 434 30.99 -17.42 0.50
C LEU A 434 29.50 -17.72 0.38
N ARG A 435 29.08 -18.91 0.82
CA ARG A 435 27.66 -19.28 0.85
C ARG A 435 26.81 -18.29 1.66
N HIS A 436 27.35 -17.75 2.75
CA HIS A 436 26.63 -16.79 3.58
C HIS A 436 26.44 -15.48 2.82
N VAL A 437 27.48 -15.02 2.12
CA VAL A 437 27.41 -13.84 1.26
C VAL A 437 26.43 -14.04 0.08
N ALA A 438 26.37 -15.24 -0.49
CA ALA A 438 25.49 -15.56 -1.62
C ALA A 438 24.02 -15.77 -1.22
N ASN A 439 23.77 -16.26 0.00
CA ASN A 439 22.44 -16.65 0.47
C ASN A 439 21.67 -15.51 1.19
N LEU A 440 22.27 -14.34 1.33
CA LEU A 440 21.71 -13.22 2.05
C LEU A 440 20.52 -12.57 1.29
N ASN A 441 19.52 -12.15 2.06
CA ASN A 441 18.24 -11.66 1.56
C ASN A 441 18.29 -10.26 0.90
N SER A 442 19.48 -9.63 0.80
CA SER A 442 19.61 -8.33 0.13
C SER A 442 19.63 -8.49 -1.39
N ASN A 443 18.92 -7.60 -2.06
CA ASN A 443 18.91 -7.53 -3.52
C ASN A 443 20.22 -6.95 -4.11
N SER A 444 21.19 -6.56 -3.27
CA SER A 444 22.42 -5.93 -3.70
C SER A 444 23.63 -6.82 -3.52
N PHE A 445 24.24 -7.25 -4.63
CA PHE A 445 25.51 -7.97 -4.61
C PHE A 445 26.68 -7.14 -4.05
N GLN A 446 26.61 -5.84 -4.17
CA GLN A 446 27.67 -4.91 -3.72
C GLN A 446 27.67 -4.74 -2.21
N LYS A 447 26.49 -4.71 -1.62
CA LYS A 447 26.25 -4.51 -0.19
C LYS A 447 25.34 -5.62 0.33
N PRO A 448 25.82 -6.88 0.36
CA PRO A 448 25.03 -7.96 0.90
C PRO A 448 24.78 -7.71 2.40
N ASP A 449 23.54 -7.90 2.81
CA ASP A 449 23.15 -7.83 4.21
C ASP A 449 23.55 -9.14 4.92
N LEU A 450 24.42 -9.07 5.90
CA LEU A 450 24.88 -10.24 6.64
C LEU A 450 23.89 -10.75 7.69
N GLY A 451 22.78 -10.02 7.93
CA GLY A 451 21.84 -10.37 8.98
C GLY A 451 22.55 -10.45 10.34
N ASN A 452 22.44 -11.58 11.00
CA ASN A 452 23.05 -11.82 12.31
C ASN A 452 24.51 -12.29 12.26
N LEU A 453 25.13 -12.37 11.08
CA LEU A 453 26.54 -12.76 10.94
C LEU A 453 27.44 -11.52 11.10
N LYS A 454 28.48 -11.66 11.90
CA LYS A 454 29.52 -10.63 12.03
C LYS A 454 30.54 -10.76 10.89
N PHE A 455 31.17 -9.66 10.51
CA PHE A 455 32.24 -9.67 9.51
C PHE A 455 33.42 -10.55 9.94
N ASP A 456 33.73 -10.57 11.22
CA ASP A 456 34.80 -11.37 11.81
C ASP A 456 34.59 -12.87 11.67
N ASP A 457 33.31 -13.30 11.51
CA ASP A 457 32.95 -14.71 11.31
C ASP A 457 33.26 -15.20 9.90
N ILE A 458 33.34 -14.29 8.91
CA ILE A 458 33.46 -14.62 7.49
C ILE A 458 34.74 -14.17 6.82
N ALA A 459 35.52 -13.26 7.46
CA ALA A 459 36.71 -12.69 6.88
C ALA A 459 37.80 -12.44 7.95
N THR A 460 39.04 -12.46 7.51
CA THR A 460 40.20 -12.02 8.33
C THR A 460 40.55 -10.58 7.95
N PHE A 461 40.51 -9.66 8.91
CA PHE A 461 40.64 -8.23 8.66
C PHE A 461 42.07 -7.69 8.86
N LYS A 462 42.39 -6.66 8.06
CA LYS A 462 43.45 -5.73 8.26
C LYS A 462 42.85 -4.32 8.36
N THR A 463 43.13 -3.64 9.45
CA THR A 463 42.67 -2.28 9.69
C THR A 463 43.80 -1.27 9.39
N GLU A 464 43.45 -0.16 8.77
CA GLU A 464 44.34 0.96 8.45
C GLU A 464 43.59 2.28 8.60
N THR A 465 44.28 3.33 9.04
CA THR A 465 43.71 4.67 9.12
C THR A 465 44.25 5.54 7.98
N LEU A 466 43.33 6.18 7.26
CA LEU A 466 43.61 7.13 6.20
C LEU A 466 43.36 8.55 6.72
N THR A 467 44.36 9.46 6.56
CA THR A 467 44.18 10.86 6.92
C THR A 467 43.47 11.60 5.80
N VAL A 468 42.51 12.46 6.15
CA VAL A 468 41.79 13.35 5.24
C VAL A 468 42.39 14.75 5.37
N ALA A 469 42.77 15.35 4.25
CA ALA A 469 43.50 16.62 4.25
C ALA A 469 42.60 17.86 4.17
N ASN A 470 41.31 17.70 3.83
CA ASN A 470 40.41 18.81 3.53
C ASN A 470 39.65 19.30 4.79
N ASP A 471 39.86 20.57 5.13
CA ASP A 471 39.18 21.22 6.24
C ASP A 471 37.82 21.87 5.85
N ASN A 472 37.42 21.81 4.59
CA ASN A 472 36.18 22.38 4.13
C ASN A 472 35.01 21.37 4.31
N PRO A 473 34.08 21.58 5.24
CA PRO A 473 33.04 20.61 5.54
C PRO A 473 32.00 20.42 4.39
N ARG A 474 32.08 21.26 3.36
CA ARG A 474 31.16 21.19 2.19
C ARG A 474 31.74 20.35 1.05
N LYS A 475 33.06 20.26 0.94
CA LYS A 475 33.76 19.59 -0.18
C LYS A 475 34.15 18.19 0.20
N SER A 476 33.98 17.27 -0.71
CA SER A 476 34.46 15.90 -0.55
C SER A 476 35.90 15.75 -1.04
N ASP A 477 36.73 15.11 -0.22
CA ASP A 477 38.01 14.54 -0.67
C ASP A 477 37.77 13.18 -1.30
N TYR A 478 38.54 12.89 -2.34
CA TYR A 478 38.53 11.62 -3.04
C TYR A 478 39.80 10.84 -2.74
N LEU A 479 39.70 9.90 -1.81
CA LEU A 479 40.83 9.06 -1.42
C LEU A 479 40.90 7.83 -2.32
N SER A 480 42.11 7.56 -2.87
CA SER A 480 42.34 6.34 -3.63
C SER A 480 42.82 5.23 -2.72
N VAL A 481 42.05 4.16 -2.61
CA VAL A 481 42.38 2.94 -1.86
C VAL A 481 42.93 1.92 -2.84
N ASP A 482 44.24 1.74 -2.87
CA ASP A 482 44.92 0.76 -3.74
C ASP A 482 45.05 -0.58 -3.01
N LEU A 483 44.20 -1.52 -3.36
CA LEU A 483 44.16 -2.85 -2.74
C LEU A 483 45.47 -3.63 -2.96
N SER A 484 46.18 -3.39 -4.08
CA SER A 484 47.44 -4.09 -4.41
C SER A 484 48.60 -3.70 -3.49
N GLN A 485 48.61 -2.46 -3.00
CA GLN A 485 49.65 -1.93 -2.10
C GLN A 485 49.42 -2.28 -0.63
N LYS A 486 48.27 -2.83 -0.29
CA LYS A 486 47.90 -3.18 1.09
C LYS A 486 48.42 -4.54 1.54
N GLY A 487 49.29 -5.19 0.73
CA GLY A 487 49.83 -6.53 1.00
C GLY A 487 48.79 -7.64 0.89
N LEU A 488 47.69 -7.38 0.18
CA LEU A 488 46.66 -8.33 -0.10
C LEU A 488 46.98 -9.18 -1.33
N PRO A 489 46.46 -10.42 -1.42
CA PRO A 489 46.56 -11.21 -2.65
C PRO A 489 45.95 -10.45 -3.83
N LYS A 490 46.57 -10.61 -5.02
CA LYS A 490 46.07 -10.00 -6.26
C LYS A 490 44.73 -10.59 -6.75
N GLN A 491 44.22 -11.60 -6.07
CA GLN A 491 42.99 -12.33 -6.41
C GLN A 491 42.28 -12.69 -5.12
N GLY A 492 40.95 -12.65 -5.17
CA GLY A 492 40.10 -13.06 -4.07
C GLY A 492 38.85 -12.23 -3.92
N ILE A 493 38.11 -12.54 -2.89
CA ILE A 493 36.88 -11.86 -2.53
C ILE A 493 37.14 -11.13 -1.23
N PHE A 494 36.88 -9.83 -1.25
CA PHE A 494 37.21 -8.93 -0.15
C PHE A 494 35.95 -8.19 0.31
N TRP A 495 35.89 -8.02 1.61
CA TRP A 495 34.97 -7.09 2.23
C TRP A 495 35.74 -5.85 2.64
N VAL A 496 35.30 -4.69 2.15
CA VAL A 496 35.95 -3.42 2.43
C VAL A 496 34.97 -2.52 3.13
N LYS A 497 35.29 -2.06 4.34
CA LYS A 497 34.48 -1.10 5.12
C LYS A 497 35.33 0.13 5.38
N ALA A 498 34.71 1.29 5.21
CA ALA A 498 35.30 2.58 5.55
C ALA A 498 34.40 3.28 6.58
N SER A 499 34.97 3.76 7.67
CA SER A 499 34.25 4.44 8.75
C SER A 499 34.96 5.72 9.15
N ALA A 500 34.24 6.84 9.31
CA ALA A 500 34.81 8.09 9.80
C ALA A 500 35.27 7.93 11.25
N VAL A 501 36.45 8.48 11.55
CA VAL A 501 36.97 8.61 12.92
C VAL A 501 36.66 10.03 13.40
N THR A 502 35.74 10.16 14.33
CA THR A 502 35.37 11.45 14.95
C THR A 502 36.30 11.73 16.13
N SER A 503 36.83 12.93 16.19
CA SER A 503 37.83 13.37 17.22
C SER A 503 37.28 13.45 18.66
N GLY A 504 36.10 12.89 18.93
CA GLY A 504 35.48 12.84 20.27
C GLY A 504 35.32 11.44 20.87
N SER A 505 35.74 10.39 20.17
CA SER A 505 35.51 9.01 20.62
C SER A 505 36.65 8.41 21.46
N GLU A 506 37.71 9.16 21.78
CA GLU A 506 38.76 8.65 22.68
C GLU A 506 38.33 8.54 24.16
N SER A 507 37.21 9.18 24.56
CA SER A 507 36.69 9.07 25.95
C SER A 507 35.62 8.00 26.17
N ASP A 508 35.08 7.39 25.09
CA ASP A 508 34.07 6.35 25.20
C ASP A 508 34.58 4.92 25.01
N SER A 509 35.88 4.75 24.71
CA SER A 509 36.46 3.42 24.56
C SER A 509 36.50 2.60 25.85
N ASP A 510 36.42 3.25 27.03
CA ASP A 510 36.37 2.54 28.33
C ASP A 510 34.91 2.21 28.79
N ASN A 511 33.89 2.93 28.28
CA ASN A 511 32.50 2.62 28.59
C ASN A 511 31.85 1.62 27.62
N LEU A 512 32.47 1.33 26.49
CA LEU A 512 31.99 0.34 25.52
C LEU A 512 32.34 -1.12 25.87
N LYS A 513 33.13 -1.34 26.96
CA LYS A 513 33.48 -2.70 27.42
C LYS A 513 32.39 -3.38 28.28
N ASP A 514 31.39 -2.64 28.75
CA ASP A 514 30.33 -3.19 29.62
C ASP A 514 28.91 -3.17 29.04
N SER A 515 28.68 -2.56 27.90
CA SER A 515 27.39 -2.71 27.20
C SER A 515 27.41 -3.97 26.34
N LYS A 516 26.78 -5.02 26.83
CA LYS A 516 26.52 -6.27 26.10
C LYS A 516 25.50 -6.12 24.96
N ASP A 517 25.23 -4.92 24.51
CA ASP A 517 24.37 -4.65 23.36
C ASP A 517 25.23 -4.60 22.09
N GLU A 518 25.59 -5.78 21.61
CA GLU A 518 26.32 -6.03 20.36
C GLU A 518 25.51 -5.66 19.10
N ASP A 519 24.29 -5.12 19.25
CA ASP A 519 23.39 -4.74 18.15
C ASP A 519 23.66 -3.35 17.54
N SER A 520 24.67 -2.62 17.99
CA SER A 520 24.96 -1.25 17.50
C SER A 520 25.61 -1.19 16.10
N TYR A 521 25.83 -2.32 15.44
CA TYR A 521 26.41 -2.37 14.09
C TYR A 521 25.44 -1.94 12.97
N TYR A 522 24.15 -1.77 13.26
CA TYR A 522 23.09 -1.49 12.28
C TYR A 522 22.26 -0.24 12.58
N TYR A 523 22.76 0.68 13.44
CA TYR A 523 22.10 1.96 13.56
C TYR A 523 22.27 2.71 12.22
N TRP A 524 21.25 2.66 11.40
CA TRP A 524 21.07 3.59 10.31
C TRP A 524 20.93 4.96 10.95
N ASP A 525 21.95 5.80 10.78
CA ASP A 525 21.82 7.22 11.10
C ASP A 525 20.56 7.70 10.37
N SER A 526 19.60 8.22 11.10
CA SER A 526 18.25 8.54 10.59
C SER A 526 18.26 9.68 9.55
N ASP A 527 19.42 10.32 9.35
CA ASP A 527 19.62 11.30 8.28
C ASP A 527 20.23 10.63 7.04
N PRO A 528 19.50 10.48 5.93
CA PRO A 528 20.01 9.90 4.69
C PRO A 528 21.20 10.69 4.09
N ASN A 529 21.48 11.89 4.57
CA ASN A 529 22.60 12.73 4.13
C ASN A 529 23.84 12.58 5.04
N SER A 530 23.68 11.96 6.21
CA SER A 530 24.77 11.60 7.12
C SER A 530 25.12 10.13 6.92
N GLN A 531 26.25 9.85 6.33
CA GLN A 531 26.75 8.50 6.13
C GLN A 531 28.15 8.41 6.71
N THR A 532 28.25 7.98 7.97
CA THR A 532 29.52 7.90 8.70
C THR A 532 30.33 6.67 8.33
N SER A 533 29.74 5.70 7.67
CA SER A 533 30.45 4.51 7.18
C SER A 533 29.81 3.96 5.90
N ASP A 534 30.63 3.30 5.09
CA ASP A 534 30.19 2.55 3.93
C ASP A 534 30.99 1.25 3.79
N TYR A 535 30.38 0.23 3.20
CA TYR A 535 31.04 -1.04 2.96
C TYR A 535 30.72 -1.57 1.56
N ARG A 536 31.63 -2.43 1.07
CA ARG A 536 31.49 -3.03 -0.26
C ARG A 536 32.11 -4.40 -0.33
N LEU A 537 31.41 -5.33 -0.99
CA LEU A 537 31.98 -6.59 -1.41
C LEU A 537 32.73 -6.39 -2.72
N ILE A 538 34.01 -6.80 -2.77
CA ILE A 538 34.85 -6.68 -3.95
C ILE A 538 35.34 -8.05 -4.36
N VAL A 539 35.14 -8.41 -5.62
CA VAL A 539 35.67 -9.63 -6.24
C VAL A 539 36.81 -9.23 -7.18
N LEU A 540 38.05 -9.52 -6.79
CA LEU A 540 39.24 -9.25 -7.57
C LEU A 540 39.64 -10.52 -8.33
N THR A 541 39.34 -10.59 -9.61
CA THR A 541 39.41 -11.81 -10.43
C THR A 541 39.56 -11.48 -11.92
N ASP A 542 39.92 -12.48 -12.71
CA ASP A 542 39.82 -12.44 -14.17
C ASP A 542 38.67 -13.32 -14.71
N LEU A 543 37.88 -13.94 -13.81
CA LEU A 543 36.83 -14.86 -14.17
C LEU A 543 35.46 -14.14 -14.18
N GLY A 544 35.01 -13.69 -15.35
CA GLY A 544 33.65 -13.23 -15.60
C GLY A 544 32.71 -14.44 -15.79
N ILE A 545 31.54 -14.43 -15.13
CA ILE A 545 30.59 -15.54 -15.12
C ILE A 545 29.25 -15.08 -15.68
N ILE A 546 28.69 -15.85 -16.62
CA ILE A 546 27.31 -15.72 -17.07
C ILE A 546 26.67 -17.11 -16.98
N ALA A 547 25.53 -17.23 -16.34
CA ALA A 547 24.77 -18.47 -16.27
C ALA A 547 23.46 -18.34 -17.07
N LYS A 548 23.11 -19.37 -17.83
CA LYS A 548 21.82 -19.46 -18.55
C LYS A 548 21.10 -20.74 -18.15
N LYS A 549 19.84 -20.61 -17.78
CA LYS A 549 18.94 -21.73 -17.53
C LYS A 549 18.13 -22.02 -18.79
N ALA A 550 18.13 -23.26 -19.25
CA ALA A 550 17.29 -23.72 -20.34
C ALA A 550 15.88 -24.12 -19.88
N ALA A 551 14.95 -24.26 -20.79
CA ALA A 551 13.56 -24.61 -20.49
C ALA A 551 13.40 -26.01 -19.82
N ASP A 552 14.35 -26.92 -20.01
CA ASP A 552 14.40 -28.23 -19.35
C ASP A 552 15.08 -28.17 -17.95
N GLY A 553 15.44 -26.98 -17.48
CA GLY A 553 16.10 -26.75 -16.21
C GLY A 553 17.62 -26.94 -16.23
N THR A 554 18.23 -27.40 -17.33
CA THR A 554 19.69 -27.53 -17.47
C THR A 554 20.34 -26.14 -17.43
N GLN A 555 21.61 -26.10 -16.95
CA GLN A 555 22.35 -24.85 -16.79
C GLN A 555 23.58 -24.81 -17.70
N SER A 556 23.78 -23.71 -18.39
CA SER A 556 25.01 -23.43 -19.14
C SER A 556 25.75 -22.28 -18.49
N VAL A 557 26.92 -22.54 -17.93
CA VAL A 557 27.76 -21.53 -17.30
C VAL A 557 28.92 -21.17 -18.23
N PHE A 558 28.96 -19.91 -18.64
CA PHE A 558 29.98 -19.34 -19.49
C PHE A 558 31.01 -18.62 -18.61
N VAL A 559 32.28 -18.93 -18.81
CA VAL A 559 33.38 -18.29 -18.10
C VAL A 559 34.29 -17.61 -19.12
N GLN A 560 34.52 -16.30 -18.94
CA GLN A 560 35.33 -15.47 -19.82
C GLN A 560 36.37 -14.69 -19.01
N SER A 561 37.51 -14.42 -19.59
CA SER A 561 38.50 -13.49 -19.01
C SER A 561 37.92 -12.07 -19.05
N ILE A 562 37.89 -11.38 -17.90
CA ILE A 562 37.48 -9.98 -17.82
C ILE A 562 38.44 -9.07 -18.59
N ALA A 563 39.74 -9.39 -18.56
CA ALA A 563 40.75 -8.58 -19.21
C ALA A 563 40.72 -8.70 -20.73
N SER A 564 40.52 -9.89 -21.29
CA SER A 564 40.64 -10.15 -22.72
C SER A 564 39.32 -10.43 -23.44
N GLY A 565 38.25 -10.73 -22.72
CA GLY A 565 37.00 -11.23 -23.29
C GLY A 565 37.08 -12.66 -23.81
N ALA A 566 38.26 -13.32 -23.75
CA ALA A 566 38.42 -14.67 -24.29
C ALA A 566 37.77 -15.72 -23.38
N PRO A 567 37.29 -16.85 -23.96
CA PRO A 567 36.75 -17.95 -23.19
C PRO A 567 37.82 -18.60 -22.31
N VAL A 568 37.47 -18.90 -21.07
CA VAL A 568 38.37 -19.55 -20.10
C VAL A 568 38.08 -21.05 -20.07
N SER A 569 38.97 -21.84 -20.65
CA SER A 569 38.89 -23.32 -20.62
C SER A 569 39.49 -23.87 -19.31
N ASN A 570 39.05 -25.07 -18.95
CA ASN A 570 39.53 -25.82 -17.78
C ASN A 570 39.38 -25.04 -16.45
N ALA A 571 38.34 -24.20 -16.33
CA ALA A 571 37.88 -23.64 -15.06
C ALA A 571 36.87 -24.59 -14.44
N LEU A 572 36.99 -24.87 -13.15
CA LEU A 572 36.08 -25.72 -12.41
C LEU A 572 34.87 -24.90 -11.93
N VAL A 573 33.70 -25.21 -12.46
CA VAL A 573 32.43 -24.65 -12.05
C VAL A 573 31.77 -25.60 -11.07
N LYS A 574 31.43 -25.12 -9.88
CA LYS A 574 30.70 -25.84 -8.83
C LYS A 574 29.39 -25.14 -8.53
N VAL A 575 28.32 -25.90 -8.32
CA VAL A 575 27.08 -25.41 -7.75
C VAL A 575 27.09 -25.71 -6.26
N ILE A 576 26.98 -24.67 -5.45
CA ILE A 576 27.00 -24.75 -3.99
C ILE A 576 25.57 -24.61 -3.47
N SER A 577 25.17 -25.49 -2.59
CA SER A 577 23.87 -25.47 -1.91
C SER A 577 23.89 -24.66 -0.62
N ARG A 578 22.72 -24.46 -0.06
CA ARG A 578 22.50 -23.74 1.20
C ARG A 578 23.29 -24.29 2.38
N ASN A 579 23.48 -25.61 2.45
CA ASN A 579 24.30 -26.27 3.48
C ASN A 579 25.79 -26.43 3.10
N ASN A 580 26.28 -25.70 2.08
CA ASN A 580 27.66 -25.74 1.57
C ASN A 580 28.08 -27.06 0.87
N THR A 581 27.14 -27.88 0.46
CA THR A 581 27.44 -29.10 -0.31
C THR A 581 27.61 -28.74 -1.79
N VAL A 582 28.60 -29.35 -2.45
CA VAL A 582 28.74 -29.29 -3.91
C VAL A 582 27.73 -30.25 -4.52
N ILE A 583 26.64 -29.72 -5.13
CA ILE A 583 25.56 -30.52 -5.71
C ILE A 583 25.78 -30.86 -7.20
N ALA A 584 26.58 -30.06 -7.89
CA ALA A 584 27.00 -30.32 -9.26
C ALA A 584 28.37 -29.68 -9.51
N SER A 585 29.16 -30.26 -10.38
CA SER A 585 30.43 -29.65 -10.82
C SER A 585 30.81 -30.09 -12.23
N GLN A 586 31.43 -29.18 -12.99
CA GLN A 586 31.91 -29.45 -14.34
C GLN A 586 33.04 -28.48 -14.70
N PHE A 587 34.03 -28.98 -15.45
CA PHE A 587 35.03 -28.13 -16.06
C PHE A 587 34.52 -27.46 -17.34
N THR A 588 34.93 -26.22 -17.56
CA THR A 588 34.67 -25.51 -18.82
C THR A 588 35.44 -26.13 -19.98
N ASN A 589 34.77 -26.24 -21.13
CA ASN A 589 35.36 -26.70 -22.39
C ASN A 589 36.21 -25.59 -23.06
N LYS A 590 36.72 -25.82 -24.29
CA LYS A 590 37.51 -24.86 -25.08
C LYS A 590 36.78 -23.56 -25.38
N LEU A 591 35.46 -23.56 -25.34
CA LEU A 591 34.59 -22.38 -25.54
C LEU A 591 34.26 -21.69 -24.21
N GLY A 592 34.89 -22.08 -23.09
CA GLY A 592 34.60 -21.51 -21.78
C GLY A 592 33.25 -21.91 -21.18
N VAL A 593 32.63 -23.01 -21.66
CA VAL A 593 31.29 -23.39 -21.23
C VAL A 593 31.32 -24.68 -20.40
N ALA A 594 30.69 -24.63 -19.24
CA ALA A 594 30.36 -25.78 -18.42
C ALA A 594 28.84 -26.08 -18.54
N GLN A 595 28.48 -27.33 -18.88
CA GLN A 595 27.10 -27.80 -18.92
C GLN A 595 26.79 -28.52 -17.60
N LEU A 596 25.78 -28.10 -16.91
CA LEU A 596 25.34 -28.64 -15.63
C LEU A 596 23.91 -29.21 -15.76
N PRO A 597 23.55 -30.22 -14.97
CA PRO A 597 22.21 -30.78 -14.97
C PRO A 597 21.18 -29.78 -14.46
N SER A 598 19.90 -30.13 -14.60
CA SER A 598 18.82 -29.39 -13.98
C SER A 598 18.99 -29.34 -12.46
N LEU A 599 18.82 -28.15 -11.88
CA LEU A 599 18.93 -27.91 -10.45
C LEU A 599 17.58 -27.94 -9.73
N GLU A 600 16.47 -28.17 -10.42
CA GLU A 600 15.11 -28.07 -9.89
C GLU A 600 14.75 -29.14 -8.85
N ASN A 601 15.46 -30.25 -8.84
CA ASN A 601 15.25 -31.33 -7.88
C ASN A 601 15.95 -31.12 -6.54
N PHE A 602 16.85 -30.14 -6.45
CA PHE A 602 17.54 -29.79 -5.19
C PHE A 602 16.71 -28.76 -4.43
N LYS A 603 16.23 -29.16 -3.25
CA LYS A 603 15.33 -28.35 -2.40
C LYS A 603 15.83 -28.35 -0.95
N GLN A 604 15.26 -27.45 -0.14
CA GLN A 604 15.57 -27.30 1.28
C GLN A 604 17.06 -27.01 1.53
N GLU A 605 17.76 -27.85 2.26
CA GLU A 605 19.19 -27.69 2.60
C GLU A 605 20.10 -27.79 1.37
N LEU A 606 19.66 -28.55 0.35
CA LEU A 606 20.38 -28.73 -0.91
C LEU A 606 19.99 -27.70 -1.98
N GLU A 607 19.14 -26.74 -1.65
CA GLU A 607 18.77 -25.64 -2.56
C GLU A 607 20.01 -24.91 -3.06
N PRO A 608 20.18 -24.76 -4.41
CA PRO A 608 21.33 -24.09 -4.99
C PRO A 608 21.36 -22.60 -4.60
N VAL A 609 22.51 -22.09 -4.18
CA VAL A 609 22.66 -20.67 -3.79
C VAL A 609 23.66 -19.90 -4.65
N MET A 610 24.69 -20.59 -5.22
CA MET A 610 25.66 -19.91 -6.09
C MET A 610 26.38 -20.87 -7.03
N TYR A 611 26.88 -20.29 -8.13
CA TYR A 611 27.95 -20.87 -8.92
C TYR A 611 29.28 -20.36 -8.37
N LEU A 612 30.19 -21.26 -7.99
CA LEU A 612 31.57 -20.95 -7.62
C LEU A 612 32.48 -21.44 -8.74
N VAL A 613 33.26 -20.52 -9.31
CA VAL A 613 34.21 -20.82 -10.41
C VAL A 613 35.63 -20.62 -9.92
N THR A 614 36.46 -21.62 -10.16
CA THR A 614 37.88 -21.59 -9.77
C THR A 614 38.79 -21.98 -10.93
N ARG A 615 39.93 -21.28 -11.09
CA ARG A 615 41.00 -21.63 -12.01
C ARG A 615 42.36 -21.33 -11.39
N GLY A 616 43.09 -22.35 -10.97
CA GLY A 616 44.30 -22.16 -10.17
C GLY A 616 43.94 -21.52 -8.81
N GLN A 617 44.53 -20.34 -8.56
CA GLN A 617 44.22 -19.57 -7.35
C GLN A 617 43.13 -18.51 -7.55
N ASP A 618 42.71 -18.31 -8.80
CA ASP A 618 41.67 -17.36 -9.11
C ASP A 618 40.28 -17.95 -8.82
N GLN A 619 39.41 -17.14 -8.24
CA GLN A 619 38.07 -17.54 -7.90
C GLN A 619 37.07 -16.41 -8.12
N SER A 620 35.90 -16.78 -8.57
CA SER A 620 34.74 -15.87 -8.72
C SER A 620 33.46 -16.62 -8.38
N PHE A 621 32.41 -15.91 -8.05
CA PHE A 621 31.12 -16.53 -7.78
C PHE A 621 29.97 -15.70 -8.35
N LEU A 622 28.85 -16.35 -8.61
CA LEU A 622 27.61 -15.75 -9.06
C LEU A 622 26.47 -16.33 -8.21
N PRO A 623 25.77 -15.52 -7.40
CA PRO A 623 24.58 -15.96 -6.69
C PRO A 623 23.48 -16.40 -7.67
N ILE A 624 22.69 -17.40 -7.28
CA ILE A 624 21.53 -17.90 -8.03
C ILE A 624 20.29 -17.14 -7.54
N ASP A 625 19.38 -16.78 -8.46
CA ASP A 625 18.07 -16.16 -8.21
C ASP A 625 18.11 -14.83 -7.45
N LYS A 626 19.12 -13.97 -7.76
CA LYS A 626 19.16 -12.59 -7.27
C LYS A 626 18.71 -11.61 -8.36
N SER A 627 17.70 -10.80 -8.04
CA SER A 627 17.04 -9.91 -9.02
C SER A 627 17.95 -8.87 -9.67
N ASP A 628 18.99 -8.38 -8.95
CA ASP A 628 19.98 -7.43 -9.48
C ASP A 628 20.99 -8.07 -10.45
N ARG A 629 20.95 -9.40 -10.60
CA ARG A 629 21.84 -10.19 -11.47
C ARG A 629 21.10 -11.02 -12.50
N THR A 630 19.78 -11.00 -12.50
CA THR A 630 18.94 -11.76 -13.41
C THR A 630 18.45 -10.86 -14.56
N LEU A 631 18.64 -11.32 -15.80
CA LEU A 631 18.06 -10.70 -16.98
C LEU A 631 17.00 -11.66 -17.52
N ASP A 632 15.76 -11.21 -17.55
CA ASP A 632 14.64 -11.88 -18.23
C ASP A 632 14.60 -11.40 -19.69
N PHE A 633 14.57 -12.36 -20.63
CA PHE A 633 14.50 -12.12 -22.06
C PHE A 633 13.14 -12.55 -22.61
#